data_16e852b96d5b363232e188011ceb1044
#
_entry.id   16e852b96d5b363232e188011ceb1044
#
_cell.length_a   1.000
_cell.length_b   1.000
_cell.length_c   1.000
_cell.angle_alpha   90.00
_cell.angle_beta   90.00
_cell.angle_gamma   90.00
#
_symmetry.space_group_name_H-M   'P 1'
#
loop_
_entity.id
_entity.type
_entity.pdbx_description
1 polymer ?
#
loop_
_entity_poly.entity_id
_entity_poly.type
_entity_poly.pdbx_seq_one_letter_code
_entity_poly.pdbx_strand_id
1 'polypeptide(L)'
;LLASSAASDVYKRQLNIYHLYPDVLNLYGDRGNVLCMQRRLEWRGMQANIVPVPIGVKLAAKDCDLLFIGGGQDFEQEILMHDLKGEKTAELKAAIEDGVPVLAICGGYQMLGQYYKTWDGKQCDFTGALDLYTVGSEQRMIGNYMFTCDEANCKIVGFENHSGKTYLGSGVKPLGKVLEGYGNNGEDGTEGARYKNVFASYSHGCLLPKNPKLADLILKLALERKYGKVELPPLADEFETAAHNYMEARLSRK
;
A
#
# COMPACT_ATOMS: atom_id res chain seq x y z
N LEU A 1 -30.66 -5.25 -25.11
CA LEU A 1 -31.18 -4.48 -23.95
C LEU A 1 -30.43 -4.80 -22.65
N LEU A 2 -29.92 -6.01 -22.44
CA LEU A 2 -29.15 -6.39 -21.23
C LEU A 2 -27.73 -5.81 -21.20
N ALA A 3 -27.09 -5.59 -22.35
CA ALA A 3 -25.75 -4.99 -22.41
C ALA A 3 -25.76 -3.47 -22.08
N SER A 4 -26.89 -2.79 -22.29
CA SER A 4 -27.06 -1.37 -21.99
C SER A 4 -27.19 -1.06 -20.49
N SER A 5 -27.77 -1.97 -19.69
CA SER A 5 -27.93 -1.77 -18.24
C SER A 5 -26.61 -1.96 -17.50
N ALA A 6 -25.81 -2.97 -17.86
CA ALA A 6 -24.51 -3.23 -17.26
C ALA A 6 -23.49 -2.11 -17.53
N ALA A 7 -23.49 -1.54 -18.75
CA ALA A 7 -22.67 -0.39 -19.08
C ALA A 7 -23.07 0.87 -18.31
N SER A 8 -24.38 1.15 -18.15
CA SER A 8 -24.88 2.30 -17.39
C SER A 8 -24.53 2.22 -15.89
N ASP A 9 -24.41 1.01 -15.32
CA ASP A 9 -24.11 0.80 -13.91
C ASP A 9 -22.62 1.00 -13.60
N VAL A 10 -21.73 0.78 -14.56
CA VAL A 10 -20.28 1.04 -14.39
C VAL A 10 -20.02 2.53 -14.18
N TYR A 11 -20.66 3.40 -14.97
CA TYR A 11 -20.48 4.86 -14.87
C TYR A 11 -21.03 5.48 -13.57
N LYS A 12 -21.79 4.73 -12.77
CA LYS A 12 -22.29 5.17 -11.48
C LYS A 12 -21.41 4.75 -10.31
N ARG A 13 -20.37 3.92 -10.57
CA ARG A 13 -19.51 3.42 -9.50
C ARG A 13 -18.51 4.50 -9.08
N GLN A 14 -18.37 4.63 -7.77
CA GLN A 14 -17.47 5.59 -7.14
C GLN A 14 -16.75 4.94 -5.97
N LEU A 15 -15.45 5.24 -5.79
CA LEU A 15 -14.68 4.90 -4.60
C LEU A 15 -14.24 6.16 -3.87
N ASN A 16 -14.40 6.17 -2.54
CA ASN A 16 -13.76 7.11 -1.65
C ASN A 16 -12.37 6.57 -1.27
N ILE A 17 -11.33 7.18 -1.81
CA ILE A 17 -9.94 6.85 -1.53
C ILE A 17 -9.42 7.81 -0.48
N TYR A 18 -9.23 7.32 0.75
CA TYR A 18 -8.73 8.11 1.85
C TYR A 18 -7.20 8.14 1.80
N HIS A 19 -6.65 9.35 1.77
CA HIS A 19 -5.20 9.56 1.76
C HIS A 19 -4.76 10.08 3.13
N LEU A 20 -4.18 9.21 3.93
CA LEU A 20 -3.75 9.55 5.28
C LEU A 20 -2.43 10.32 5.24
N TYR A 21 -2.41 11.49 5.88
CA TYR A 21 -1.27 12.40 5.99
C TYR A 21 -0.61 12.79 4.64
N PRO A 22 -1.37 13.27 3.65
CA PRO A 22 -0.88 13.50 2.28
C PRO A 22 0.27 14.50 2.18
N ASP A 23 0.40 15.41 3.14
CA ASP A 23 1.41 16.47 3.14
C ASP A 23 2.71 16.04 3.85
N VAL A 24 2.65 15.00 4.67
CA VAL A 24 3.77 14.49 5.47
C VAL A 24 4.31 13.19 4.89
N LEU A 25 3.42 12.23 4.60
CA LEU A 25 3.79 10.91 4.10
C LEU A 25 3.80 10.86 2.56
N ASN A 26 4.79 11.50 1.95
CA ASN A 26 4.93 11.56 0.49
C ASN A 26 6.38 11.38 0.06
N LEU A 27 7.16 10.60 0.80
CA LEU A 27 8.54 10.32 0.48
C LEU A 27 8.64 9.61 -0.89
N TYR A 28 9.60 10.02 -1.72
CA TYR A 28 9.77 9.52 -3.09
C TYR A 28 8.55 9.65 -4.01
N GLY A 29 7.62 10.56 -3.69
CA GLY A 29 6.45 10.83 -4.52
C GLY A 29 5.34 9.79 -4.39
N ASP A 30 5.20 9.15 -3.24
CA ASP A 30 4.21 8.07 -3.00
C ASP A 30 2.76 8.49 -3.31
N ARG A 31 2.45 9.81 -3.33
CA ARG A 31 1.18 10.34 -3.84
C ARG A 31 0.84 9.84 -5.26
N GLY A 32 1.84 9.50 -6.06
CA GLY A 32 1.63 8.91 -7.39
C GLY A 32 0.85 7.59 -7.36
N ASN A 33 0.85 6.86 -6.24
CA ASN A 33 -0.01 5.68 -6.09
C ASN A 33 -1.50 6.08 -6.07
N VAL A 34 -1.84 7.17 -5.36
CA VAL A 34 -3.22 7.70 -5.32
C VAL A 34 -3.65 8.17 -6.69
N LEU A 35 -2.79 8.92 -7.40
CA LEU A 35 -3.06 9.36 -8.77
C LEU A 35 -3.23 8.17 -9.73
N CYS A 36 -2.42 7.13 -9.59
CA CYS A 36 -2.56 5.92 -10.39
C CYS A 36 -3.93 5.25 -10.16
N MET A 37 -4.33 5.06 -8.92
CA MET A 37 -5.63 4.48 -8.58
C MET A 37 -6.78 5.33 -9.13
N GLN A 38 -6.72 6.65 -8.96
CA GLN A 38 -7.70 7.58 -9.49
C GLN A 38 -7.83 7.47 -11.01
N ARG A 39 -6.71 7.56 -11.74
CA ARG A 39 -6.71 7.50 -13.22
C ARG A 39 -7.19 6.16 -13.74
N ARG A 40 -6.81 5.07 -13.11
CA ARG A 40 -7.26 3.74 -13.52
C ARG A 40 -8.77 3.54 -13.34
N LEU A 41 -9.41 4.18 -12.35
CA LEU A 41 -10.86 4.23 -12.21
C LEU A 41 -11.49 5.13 -13.29
N GLU A 42 -10.98 6.35 -13.45
CA GLU A 42 -11.48 7.32 -14.44
C GLU A 42 -11.41 6.79 -15.87
N TRP A 43 -10.31 6.12 -16.27
CA TRP A 43 -10.18 5.48 -17.59
C TRP A 43 -11.20 4.37 -17.83
N ARG A 44 -11.78 3.81 -16.75
CA ARG A 44 -12.88 2.85 -16.82
C ARG A 44 -14.27 3.49 -16.69
N GLY A 45 -14.35 4.82 -16.70
CA GLY A 45 -15.60 5.57 -16.55
C GLY A 45 -16.16 5.58 -15.12
N MET A 46 -15.36 5.19 -14.11
CA MET A 46 -15.72 5.22 -12.70
C MET A 46 -15.22 6.52 -12.05
N GLN A 47 -15.82 6.90 -10.91
CA GLN A 47 -15.40 8.08 -10.17
C GLN A 47 -14.47 7.71 -9.01
N ALA A 48 -13.47 8.55 -8.74
CA ALA A 48 -12.62 8.47 -7.57
C ALA A 48 -12.73 9.77 -6.78
N ASN A 49 -13.20 9.69 -5.56
CA ASN A 49 -13.20 10.81 -4.62
C ASN A 49 -11.99 10.67 -3.69
N ILE A 50 -11.00 11.54 -3.85
CA ILE A 50 -9.80 11.55 -3.00
C ILE A 50 -10.11 12.37 -1.75
N VAL A 51 -10.11 11.70 -0.60
CA VAL A 51 -10.40 12.30 0.71
C VAL A 51 -9.10 12.44 1.50
N PRO A 52 -8.52 13.64 1.59
CA PRO A 52 -7.34 13.86 2.42
C PRO A 52 -7.70 13.76 3.91
N VAL A 53 -6.85 13.07 4.66
CA VAL A 53 -6.95 12.95 6.13
C VAL A 53 -5.64 13.46 6.75
N PRO A 54 -5.44 14.78 6.82
CA PRO A 54 -4.27 15.38 7.45
C PRO A 54 -4.30 15.24 8.99
N ILE A 55 -3.26 15.77 9.65
CA ILE A 55 -3.20 15.87 11.11
C ILE A 55 -4.42 16.64 11.62
N GLY A 56 -5.04 16.17 12.70
CA GLY A 56 -6.22 16.78 13.34
C GLY A 56 -7.56 16.44 12.67
N VAL A 57 -7.57 15.83 11.49
CA VAL A 57 -8.81 15.39 10.83
C VAL A 57 -9.13 13.95 11.22
N LYS A 58 -10.39 13.70 11.58
CA LYS A 58 -10.86 12.34 11.94
C LYS A 58 -10.86 11.40 10.73
N LEU A 59 -10.49 10.15 10.97
CA LEU A 59 -10.68 9.07 10.01
C LEU A 59 -12.10 8.50 10.21
N ALA A 60 -12.90 8.51 9.15
CA ALA A 60 -14.24 7.92 9.16
C ALA A 60 -14.19 6.57 8.40
N ALA A 61 -13.91 5.48 9.10
CA ALA A 61 -13.73 4.14 8.51
C ALA A 61 -14.93 3.68 7.68
N LYS A 62 -16.15 3.98 8.14
CA LYS A 62 -17.41 3.58 7.47
C LYS A 62 -17.59 4.15 6.07
N ASP A 63 -16.99 5.31 5.80
CA ASP A 63 -17.10 6.00 4.52
C ASP A 63 -15.89 5.76 3.61
N CYS A 64 -14.90 5.00 4.10
CA CYS A 64 -13.66 4.67 3.41
C CYS A 64 -13.82 3.40 2.57
N ASP A 65 -13.61 3.51 1.27
CA ASP A 65 -13.63 2.35 0.37
C ASP A 65 -12.22 1.80 0.10
N LEU A 66 -11.20 2.64 0.20
CA LEU A 66 -9.79 2.31 0.06
C LEU A 66 -8.95 3.31 0.84
N LEU A 67 -7.95 2.84 1.58
CA LEU A 67 -7.05 3.68 2.35
C LEU A 67 -5.63 3.62 1.80
N PHE A 68 -4.97 4.77 1.68
CA PHE A 68 -3.57 4.88 1.32
C PHE A 68 -2.77 5.59 2.41
N ILE A 69 -1.61 5.01 2.76
CA ILE A 69 -0.65 5.56 3.72
C ILE A 69 0.72 5.54 3.05
N GLY A 70 1.29 6.71 2.80
CA GLY A 70 2.60 6.85 2.16
C GLY A 70 3.78 6.64 3.10
N GLY A 71 5.00 6.74 2.55
CA GLY A 71 6.24 6.66 3.30
C GLY A 71 6.65 7.98 3.94
N GLY A 72 7.36 7.89 5.06
CA GLY A 72 7.96 8.99 5.81
C GLY A 72 9.19 8.51 6.56
N GLN A 73 9.98 9.46 7.07
CA GLN A 73 11.14 9.18 7.92
C GLN A 73 10.72 8.96 9.39
N ASP A 74 11.64 8.47 10.21
CA ASP A 74 11.37 8.15 11.63
C ASP A 74 10.83 9.37 12.40
N PHE A 75 11.33 10.56 12.09
CA PHE A 75 10.88 11.81 12.73
C PHE A 75 9.41 12.13 12.41
N GLU A 76 8.99 11.99 11.13
CA GLU A 76 7.61 12.20 10.75
C GLU A 76 6.71 11.16 11.41
N GLN A 77 7.14 9.90 11.49
CA GLN A 77 6.37 8.84 12.15
C GLN A 77 6.14 9.15 13.64
N GLU A 78 7.15 9.62 14.37
CA GLU A 78 7.01 10.00 15.77
C GLU A 78 5.98 11.12 15.97
N ILE A 79 6.01 12.15 15.13
CA ILE A 79 5.01 13.24 15.16
C ILE A 79 3.62 12.72 14.87
N LEU A 80 3.48 11.90 13.83
CA LEU A 80 2.19 11.40 13.38
C LEU A 80 1.54 10.45 14.40
N MET A 81 2.35 9.75 15.21
CA MET A 81 1.82 8.87 16.25
C MET A 81 1.07 9.64 17.35
N HIS A 82 1.33 10.93 17.54
CA HIS A 82 0.51 11.74 18.46
C HIS A 82 -0.91 11.96 17.94
N ASP A 83 -1.09 12.09 16.63
CA ASP A 83 -2.39 12.26 15.98
C ASP A 83 -3.07 10.91 15.68
N LEU A 84 -2.28 9.89 15.33
CA LEU A 84 -2.81 8.57 14.97
C LEU A 84 -3.31 7.77 16.17
N LYS A 85 -2.93 8.13 17.40
CA LYS A 85 -3.38 7.45 18.66
C LYS A 85 -4.87 7.61 18.90
N GLY A 86 -5.41 6.72 19.76
CA GLY A 86 -6.79 6.79 20.23
C GLY A 86 -7.82 6.50 19.15
N GLU A 87 -8.73 7.44 18.91
CA GLU A 87 -9.88 7.26 18.00
C GLU A 87 -9.44 6.92 16.56
N LYS A 88 -8.43 7.61 16.03
CA LYS A 88 -7.95 7.37 14.66
C LYS A 88 -7.34 5.97 14.47
N THR A 89 -6.61 5.46 15.47
CA THR A 89 -6.14 4.07 15.48
C THR A 89 -7.31 3.08 15.53
N ALA A 90 -8.33 3.35 16.35
CA ALA A 90 -9.50 2.50 16.44
C ALA A 90 -10.24 2.42 15.11
N GLU A 91 -10.45 3.56 14.44
CA GLU A 91 -11.06 3.63 13.11
C GLU A 91 -10.21 2.91 12.04
N LEU A 92 -8.88 3.06 12.08
CA LEU A 92 -7.97 2.34 11.18
C LEU A 92 -8.09 0.81 11.35
N LYS A 93 -8.08 0.34 12.59
CA LYS A 93 -8.27 -1.08 12.90
C LYS A 93 -9.65 -1.56 12.44
N ALA A 94 -10.69 -0.80 12.71
CA ALA A 94 -12.05 -1.12 12.27
C ALA A 94 -12.15 -1.22 10.75
N ALA A 95 -11.54 -0.30 10.00
CA ALA A 95 -11.48 -0.35 8.53
C ALA A 95 -10.76 -1.62 8.03
N ILE A 96 -9.61 -1.97 8.62
CA ILE A 96 -8.85 -3.17 8.28
C ILE A 96 -9.68 -4.42 8.58
N GLU A 97 -10.30 -4.50 9.77
CA GLU A 97 -11.11 -5.65 10.16
C GLU A 97 -12.36 -5.83 9.31
N ASP A 98 -12.95 -4.73 8.82
CA ASP A 98 -14.08 -4.72 7.88
C ASP A 98 -13.66 -5.00 6.42
N GLY A 99 -12.36 -5.24 6.19
CA GLY A 99 -11.84 -5.61 4.88
C GLY A 99 -11.68 -4.46 3.90
N VAL A 100 -11.60 -3.22 4.37
CA VAL A 100 -11.21 -2.08 3.53
C VAL A 100 -9.81 -2.34 2.96
N PRO A 101 -9.60 -2.28 1.64
CA PRO A 101 -8.26 -2.37 1.08
C PRO A 101 -7.38 -1.21 1.57
N VAL A 102 -6.19 -1.56 2.04
CA VAL A 102 -5.20 -0.60 2.53
C VAL A 102 -3.90 -0.80 1.76
N LEU A 103 -3.39 0.25 1.14
CA LEU A 103 -2.03 0.28 0.62
C LEU A 103 -1.15 1.13 1.55
N ALA A 104 -0.15 0.52 2.17
CA ALA A 104 0.76 1.19 3.10
C ALA A 104 2.21 1.04 2.65
N ILE A 105 2.92 2.15 2.52
CA ILE A 105 4.29 2.18 2.00
C ILE A 105 5.29 2.59 3.08
N CYS A 106 6.37 1.82 3.25
CA CYS A 106 7.55 2.11 4.09
C CYS A 106 7.17 2.57 5.50
N GLY A 107 7.30 3.86 5.83
CA GLY A 107 6.89 4.40 7.13
C GLY A 107 5.41 4.13 7.45
N GLY A 108 4.53 4.25 6.45
CA GLY A 108 3.11 3.87 6.59
C GLY A 108 2.92 2.38 6.89
N TYR A 109 3.74 1.52 6.27
CA TYR A 109 3.77 0.10 6.57
C TYR A 109 4.20 -0.17 8.03
N GLN A 110 5.29 0.45 8.46
CA GLN A 110 5.81 0.30 9.83
C GLN A 110 4.79 0.73 10.88
N MET A 111 4.11 1.88 10.67
CA MET A 111 3.10 2.41 11.59
C MET A 111 1.86 1.50 11.78
N LEU A 112 1.61 0.55 10.90
CA LEU A 112 0.59 -0.48 11.09
C LEU A 112 0.99 -1.52 12.15
N GLY A 113 2.28 -1.66 12.44
CA GLY A 113 2.84 -2.62 13.39
C GLY A 113 2.60 -2.25 14.85
N GLN A 114 3.19 -3.06 15.72
CA GLN A 114 3.11 -2.91 17.17
C GLN A 114 4.02 -1.78 17.67
N TYR A 115 5.28 -1.78 17.21
CA TYR A 115 6.29 -0.79 17.59
C TYR A 115 7.41 -0.69 16.56
N TYR A 116 8.14 0.41 16.62
CA TYR A 116 9.46 0.62 16.02
C TYR A 116 10.50 0.80 17.14
N LYS A 117 11.53 -0.01 17.12
CA LYS A 117 12.68 0.16 18.02
C LYS A 117 13.86 0.68 17.20
N THR A 118 14.30 1.90 17.48
CA THR A 118 15.46 2.50 16.83
C THR A 118 16.74 1.74 17.14
N TRP A 119 17.76 1.90 16.31
CA TRP A 119 19.06 1.23 16.50
C TRP A 119 19.74 1.59 17.83
N ASP A 120 19.50 2.80 18.37
CA ASP A 120 19.98 3.27 19.68
C ASP A 120 19.13 2.81 20.86
N GLY A 121 18.09 2.03 20.59
CA GLY A 121 17.27 1.35 21.60
C GLY A 121 16.02 2.09 22.05
N LYS A 122 15.72 3.29 21.52
CA LYS A 122 14.45 3.98 21.78
C LYS A 122 13.32 3.22 21.10
N GLN A 123 12.22 2.99 21.83
CA GLN A 123 11.03 2.36 21.27
C GLN A 123 9.89 3.37 21.12
N CYS A 124 9.26 3.35 19.96
CA CYS A 124 8.02 4.07 19.66
C CYS A 124 6.90 3.07 19.40
N ASP A 125 5.86 3.08 20.24
CA ASP A 125 4.70 2.21 20.03
C ASP A 125 3.84 2.76 18.90
N PHE A 126 3.46 1.88 17.99
CA PHE A 126 2.65 2.18 16.82
C PHE A 126 1.19 1.74 16.99
N THR A 127 0.44 1.62 15.90
CA THR A 127 -1.00 1.37 15.99
C THR A 127 -1.35 -0.03 16.47
N GLY A 128 -0.45 -1.00 16.29
CA GLY A 128 -0.75 -2.42 16.55
C GLY A 128 -1.94 -2.93 15.73
N ALA A 129 -2.13 -2.40 14.52
CA ALA A 129 -3.17 -2.87 13.61
C ALA A 129 -2.79 -4.20 12.95
N LEU A 130 -1.50 -4.46 12.82
CA LEU A 130 -0.95 -5.73 12.32
C LEU A 130 0.01 -6.34 13.34
N ASP A 131 0.06 -7.67 13.37
CA ASP A 131 1.03 -8.43 14.17
C ASP A 131 2.40 -8.42 13.49
N LEU A 132 3.09 -7.30 13.60
CA LEU A 132 4.45 -7.10 13.13
C LEU A 132 5.17 -6.04 13.96
N TYR A 133 6.49 -6.04 13.91
CA TYR A 133 7.30 -4.99 14.54
C TYR A 133 8.53 -4.67 13.69
N THR A 134 9.11 -3.49 13.92
CA THR A 134 10.29 -3.05 13.19
C THR A 134 11.44 -2.72 14.15
N VAL A 135 12.65 -3.11 13.76
CA VAL A 135 13.89 -2.79 14.48
C VAL A 135 14.81 -2.03 13.54
N GLY A 136 15.21 -0.85 13.93
CA GLY A 136 16.18 -0.04 13.21
C GLY A 136 17.55 -0.70 13.18
N SER A 137 18.27 -0.54 12.08
CA SER A 137 19.65 -1.00 11.93
C SER A 137 20.54 0.11 11.36
N GLU A 138 21.85 0.02 11.58
CA GLU A 138 22.82 0.92 10.94
C GLU A 138 22.95 0.65 9.45
N GLN A 139 22.65 -0.57 9.03
CA GLN A 139 22.69 -0.96 7.62
C GLN A 139 21.47 -0.37 6.90
N ARG A 140 21.74 0.37 5.82
CA ARG A 140 20.67 0.87 4.94
C ARG A 140 20.43 -0.11 3.79
N MET A 141 19.21 -0.55 3.67
CA MET A 141 18.70 -1.37 2.59
C MET A 141 18.16 -0.44 1.50
N ILE A 142 18.91 -0.31 0.39
CA ILE A 142 18.59 0.65 -0.67
C ILE A 142 18.90 0.06 -2.05
N GLY A 143 17.98 0.20 -2.96
CA GLY A 143 18.16 -0.20 -4.36
C GLY A 143 16.86 -0.48 -5.08
N ASN A 144 16.99 -0.73 -6.38
CA ASN A 144 15.89 -1.33 -7.12
C ASN A 144 15.79 -2.80 -6.73
N TYR A 145 14.58 -3.28 -6.52
CA TYR A 145 14.35 -4.64 -6.08
C TYR A 145 13.12 -5.27 -6.76
N MET A 146 12.99 -6.56 -6.61
CA MET A 146 11.92 -7.34 -7.21
C MET A 146 11.48 -8.47 -6.27
N PHE A 147 10.18 -8.71 -6.21
CA PHE A 147 9.58 -9.81 -5.44
C PHE A 147 8.38 -10.42 -6.16
N THR A 148 7.99 -11.63 -5.82
CA THR A 148 6.74 -12.25 -6.32
C THR A 148 5.55 -11.76 -5.53
N CYS A 149 4.40 -11.63 -6.19
CA CYS A 149 3.12 -11.43 -5.53
C CYS A 149 2.11 -12.42 -6.13
N ASP A 150 1.87 -13.51 -5.41
CA ASP A 150 1.05 -14.62 -5.92
C ASP A 150 -0.40 -14.19 -6.16
N GLU A 151 -0.98 -13.34 -5.30
CA GLU A 151 -2.35 -12.85 -5.46
C GLU A 151 -2.53 -11.98 -6.72
N ALA A 152 -1.53 -11.18 -7.08
CA ALA A 152 -1.54 -10.39 -8.30
C ALA A 152 -1.08 -11.22 -9.52
N ASN A 153 -0.64 -12.46 -9.30
CA ASN A 153 -0.07 -13.35 -10.30
C ASN A 153 1.00 -12.65 -11.17
N CYS A 154 1.94 -11.99 -10.50
CA CYS A 154 3.04 -11.29 -11.17
C CYS A 154 4.23 -11.09 -10.23
N LYS A 155 5.36 -10.73 -10.83
CA LYS A 155 6.46 -10.10 -10.11
C LYS A 155 6.13 -8.64 -9.88
N ILE A 156 6.63 -8.07 -8.81
CA ILE A 156 6.53 -6.65 -8.48
C ILE A 156 7.91 -6.05 -8.57
N VAL A 157 8.04 -4.94 -9.27
CA VAL A 157 9.28 -4.18 -9.37
C VAL A 157 9.14 -2.86 -8.62
N GLY A 158 10.16 -2.50 -7.84
CA GLY A 158 10.11 -1.31 -7.00
C GLY A 158 11.50 -0.78 -6.66
N PHE A 159 11.50 0.17 -5.75
CA PHE A 159 12.70 0.75 -5.13
C PHE A 159 12.53 0.71 -3.62
N GLU A 160 13.47 0.12 -2.91
CA GLU A 160 13.50 0.11 -1.45
C GLU A 160 14.53 1.10 -0.92
N ASN A 161 14.23 1.75 0.19
CA ASN A 161 15.18 2.64 0.88
C ASN A 161 14.79 2.78 2.36
N HIS A 162 15.24 1.86 3.18
CA HIS A 162 14.95 1.84 4.60
C HIS A 162 16.12 1.26 5.40
N SER A 163 16.17 1.55 6.71
CA SER A 163 17.07 0.93 7.67
C SER A 163 16.32 0.08 8.71
N GLY A 164 14.98 0.20 8.73
CA GLY A 164 14.15 -0.63 9.59
C GLY A 164 14.02 -2.05 9.05
N LYS A 165 14.28 -3.04 9.90
CA LYS A 165 14.04 -4.45 9.64
C LYS A 165 12.70 -4.84 10.24
N THR A 166 11.75 -5.23 9.39
CA THR A 166 10.40 -5.62 9.81
C THR A 166 10.29 -7.13 9.92
N TYR A 167 9.72 -7.59 11.02
CA TYR A 167 9.46 -8.99 11.32
C TYR A 167 7.97 -9.21 11.49
N LEU A 168 7.45 -10.22 10.80
CA LEU A 168 6.03 -10.58 10.81
C LEU A 168 5.73 -11.55 11.92
N GLY A 169 4.64 -11.32 12.65
CA GLY A 169 4.08 -12.27 13.60
C GLY A 169 3.21 -13.33 12.92
N SER A 170 2.70 -14.26 13.70
CA SER A 170 1.99 -15.45 13.20
C SER A 170 0.66 -15.13 12.49
N GLY A 171 0.06 -13.99 12.76
CA GLY A 171 -1.21 -13.54 12.18
C GLY A 171 -1.09 -12.86 10.82
N VAL A 172 0.13 -12.59 10.35
CA VAL A 172 0.40 -11.82 9.14
C VAL A 172 1.27 -12.63 8.18
N LYS A 173 0.88 -12.65 6.91
CA LYS A 173 1.67 -13.29 5.85
C LYS A 173 2.54 -12.24 5.14
N PRO A 174 3.68 -12.62 4.54
CA PRO A 174 4.38 -11.72 3.63
C PRO A 174 3.49 -11.43 2.40
N LEU A 175 3.64 -10.23 1.83
CA LEU A 175 3.04 -9.86 0.55
C LEU A 175 3.66 -10.67 -0.59
N GLY A 176 4.96 -10.97 -0.47
CA GLY A 176 5.65 -11.77 -1.45
C GLY A 176 7.02 -12.28 -1.01
N LYS A 177 7.71 -12.95 -1.95
CA LYS A 177 9.07 -13.46 -1.78
C LYS A 177 10.04 -12.61 -2.59
N VAL A 178 11.12 -12.18 -1.96
CA VAL A 178 12.19 -11.41 -2.60
C VAL A 178 12.88 -12.28 -3.67
N LEU A 179 13.04 -11.72 -4.84
CA LEU A 179 13.83 -12.28 -5.94
C LEU A 179 15.16 -11.54 -6.11
N GLU A 180 15.17 -10.24 -5.88
CA GLU A 180 16.34 -9.36 -5.91
C GLU A 180 16.10 -8.22 -4.92
N GLY A 181 17.06 -7.92 -4.04
CA GLY A 181 16.97 -6.88 -3.01
C GLY A 181 16.91 -7.44 -1.60
N TYR A 182 16.48 -6.62 -0.65
CA TYR A 182 16.50 -6.95 0.79
C TYR A 182 15.13 -7.30 1.34
N GLY A 183 14.07 -6.64 0.87
CA GLY A 183 12.71 -6.85 1.38
C GLY A 183 12.53 -6.42 2.83
N ASN A 184 11.77 -7.18 3.61
CA ASN A 184 11.40 -6.82 4.98
C ASN A 184 12.59 -6.56 5.91
N ASN A 185 13.64 -7.36 5.82
CA ASN A 185 14.75 -7.32 6.80
C ASN A 185 16.12 -7.75 6.23
N GLY A 186 16.17 -8.16 4.96
CA GLY A 186 17.40 -8.66 4.34
C GLY A 186 17.83 -10.05 4.81
N GLU A 187 17.02 -10.77 5.57
CA GLU A 187 17.38 -12.01 6.25
C GLU A 187 16.49 -13.19 5.84
N ASP A 188 15.17 -13.00 5.83
CA ASP A 188 14.20 -14.08 5.66
C ASP A 188 13.67 -14.24 4.22
N GLY A 189 14.09 -13.37 3.31
CA GLY A 189 13.68 -13.41 1.91
C GLY A 189 12.22 -13.05 1.67
N THR A 190 11.56 -12.42 2.65
CA THR A 190 10.17 -11.97 2.52
C THR A 190 10.08 -10.48 2.23
N GLU A 191 8.99 -10.06 1.61
CA GLU A 191 8.69 -8.66 1.37
C GLU A 191 7.25 -8.34 1.77
N GLY A 192 7.13 -7.19 2.45
CA GLY A 192 5.84 -6.61 2.81
C GLY A 192 5.03 -7.44 3.78
N ALA A 193 3.78 -7.03 3.96
CA ALA A 193 2.81 -7.71 4.81
C ALA A 193 1.44 -7.79 4.13
N ARG A 194 0.78 -8.91 4.35
CA ARG A 194 -0.55 -9.20 3.85
C ARG A 194 -1.43 -9.71 4.99
N TYR A 195 -2.48 -8.93 5.29
CA TYR A 195 -3.49 -9.29 6.26
C TYR A 195 -4.86 -8.80 5.77
N LYS A 196 -5.85 -9.70 5.63
CA LYS A 196 -7.12 -9.38 4.97
C LYS A 196 -6.87 -8.65 3.64
N ASN A 197 -7.30 -7.41 3.49
CA ASN A 197 -7.08 -6.59 2.29
C ASN A 197 -5.98 -5.51 2.48
N VAL A 198 -5.09 -5.67 3.47
CA VAL A 198 -3.91 -4.82 3.62
C VAL A 198 -2.79 -5.30 2.71
N PHE A 199 -2.26 -4.39 1.93
CA PHE A 199 -1.06 -4.52 1.10
C PHE A 199 -0.02 -3.53 1.63
N ALA A 200 0.92 -4.02 2.40
CA ALA A 200 1.98 -3.20 2.97
C ALA A 200 3.33 -3.59 2.36
N SER A 201 4.18 -2.62 2.04
CA SER A 201 5.41 -2.85 1.29
C SER A 201 6.45 -1.76 1.56
N TYR A 202 7.73 -2.12 1.43
CA TYR A 202 8.82 -1.14 1.39
C TYR A 202 9.00 -0.51 0.01
N SER A 203 8.15 -0.83 -0.97
CA SER A 203 8.29 -0.42 -2.36
C SER A 203 7.93 1.04 -2.60
N HIS A 204 8.90 1.86 -2.82
CA HIS A 204 8.80 3.27 -3.21
C HIS A 204 8.86 3.52 -4.72
N GLY A 205 8.82 4.81 -5.08
CA GLY A 205 8.93 5.32 -6.43
C GLY A 205 7.66 5.07 -7.22
N CYS A 206 6.49 5.36 -6.63
CA CYS A 206 5.17 5.08 -7.12
C CYS A 206 5.05 3.60 -7.53
N LEU A 207 4.77 2.75 -6.55
CA LEU A 207 4.67 1.30 -6.74
C LEU A 207 3.70 0.92 -7.86
N LEU A 208 2.49 1.48 -7.83
CA LEU A 208 1.38 1.05 -8.68
C LEU A 208 1.55 1.35 -10.17
N PRO A 209 2.09 2.50 -10.62
CA PRO A 209 2.25 2.78 -12.04
C PRO A 209 3.13 1.78 -12.80
N LYS A 210 4.09 1.15 -12.12
CA LYS A 210 4.95 0.11 -12.70
C LYS A 210 4.42 -1.31 -12.51
N ASN A 211 3.32 -1.46 -11.75
CA ASN A 211 2.74 -2.75 -11.39
C ASN A 211 1.22 -2.71 -11.58
N PRO A 212 0.73 -2.58 -12.85
CA PRO A 212 -0.68 -2.38 -13.13
C PRO A 212 -1.58 -3.52 -12.63
N LYS A 213 -1.08 -4.76 -12.63
CA LYS A 213 -1.83 -5.91 -12.08
C LYS A 213 -2.09 -5.77 -10.58
N LEU A 214 -1.12 -5.27 -9.81
CA LEU A 214 -1.30 -5.02 -8.38
C LEU A 214 -2.29 -3.86 -8.15
N ALA A 215 -2.18 -2.80 -8.97
CA ALA A 215 -3.12 -1.68 -8.91
C ALA A 215 -4.56 -2.14 -9.14
N ASP A 216 -4.77 -2.94 -10.18
CA ASP A 216 -6.10 -3.47 -10.51
C ASP A 216 -6.63 -4.46 -9.47
N LEU A 217 -5.78 -5.28 -8.87
CA LEU A 217 -6.16 -6.15 -7.76
C LEU A 217 -6.71 -5.34 -6.58
N ILE A 218 -5.99 -4.30 -6.14
CA ILE A 218 -6.41 -3.45 -5.02
C ILE A 218 -7.72 -2.74 -5.34
N LEU A 219 -7.86 -2.16 -6.54
CA LEU A 219 -9.08 -1.49 -6.97
C LEU A 219 -10.26 -2.45 -7.09
N LYS A 220 -10.02 -3.66 -7.61
CA LYS A 220 -11.05 -4.70 -7.69
C LYS A 220 -11.58 -5.08 -6.32
N LEU A 221 -10.71 -5.31 -5.34
CA LEU A 221 -11.10 -5.63 -3.97
C LEU A 221 -11.94 -4.50 -3.33
N ALA A 222 -11.59 -3.24 -3.58
CA ALA A 222 -12.36 -2.09 -3.08
C ALA A 222 -13.76 -2.03 -3.72
N LEU A 223 -13.84 -2.24 -5.03
CA LEU A 223 -15.10 -2.27 -5.74
C LEU A 223 -15.97 -3.48 -5.34
N GLU A 224 -15.36 -4.65 -5.19
CA GLU A 224 -16.09 -5.88 -4.79
C GLU A 224 -16.63 -5.77 -3.35
N ARG A 225 -15.88 -5.13 -2.44
CA ARG A 225 -16.38 -4.86 -1.09
C ARG A 225 -17.61 -3.95 -1.11
N LYS A 226 -17.61 -2.93 -1.97
CA LYS A 226 -18.69 -1.93 -2.03
C LYS A 226 -19.90 -2.37 -2.85
N TYR A 227 -19.67 -3.03 -3.98
CA TYR A 227 -20.70 -3.31 -5.00
C TYR A 227 -20.96 -4.79 -5.24
N GLY A 228 -20.28 -5.70 -4.53
CA GLY A 228 -20.31 -7.11 -4.81
C GLY A 228 -19.39 -7.48 -5.99
N LYS A 229 -19.65 -8.61 -6.63
CA LYS A 229 -18.80 -9.11 -7.73
C LYS A 229 -18.66 -8.09 -8.87
N VAL A 230 -17.42 -7.74 -9.20
CA VAL A 230 -17.08 -6.75 -10.23
C VAL A 230 -16.05 -7.31 -11.19
N GLU A 231 -16.29 -7.12 -12.49
CA GLU A 231 -15.26 -7.27 -13.50
C GLU A 231 -14.69 -5.89 -13.86
N LEU A 232 -13.37 -5.77 -13.82
CA LEU A 232 -12.68 -4.57 -14.29
C LEU A 232 -12.40 -4.70 -15.79
N PRO A 233 -12.91 -3.79 -16.63
CA PRO A 233 -12.51 -3.75 -18.04
C PRO A 233 -10.99 -3.60 -18.16
N PRO A 234 -10.33 -4.30 -19.08
CA PRO A 234 -8.89 -4.15 -19.28
C PRO A 234 -8.56 -2.72 -19.75
N LEU A 235 -7.37 -2.25 -19.37
CA LEU A 235 -6.80 -1.00 -19.89
C LEU A 235 -5.67 -1.31 -20.87
N ALA A 236 -5.37 -0.35 -21.74
CA ALA A 236 -4.22 -0.40 -22.62
C ALA A 236 -2.93 -0.06 -21.84
N ASP A 237 -2.43 -1.01 -21.07
CA ASP A 237 -1.28 -0.86 -20.17
C ASP A 237 0.08 -1.05 -20.91
N GLU A 238 0.21 -0.55 -22.14
CA GLU A 238 1.42 -0.75 -22.96
C GLU A 238 2.65 -0.09 -22.32
N PHE A 239 2.54 1.15 -21.87
CA PHE A 239 3.64 1.90 -21.25
C PHE A 239 3.98 1.37 -19.86
N GLU A 240 2.98 1.07 -19.04
CA GLU A 240 3.14 0.48 -17.71
C GLU A 240 3.83 -0.88 -17.80
N THR A 241 3.38 -1.72 -18.75
CA THR A 241 3.96 -3.04 -19.00
C THR A 241 5.38 -2.93 -19.56
N ALA A 242 5.66 -1.99 -20.45
CA ALA A 242 7.01 -1.77 -20.98
C ALA A 242 7.97 -1.33 -19.87
N ALA A 243 7.54 -0.41 -18.98
CA ALA A 243 8.33 0.04 -17.84
C ALA A 243 8.58 -1.10 -16.84
N HIS A 244 7.57 -1.90 -16.56
CA HIS A 244 7.67 -3.09 -15.71
C HIS A 244 8.69 -4.09 -16.27
N ASN A 245 8.51 -4.50 -17.52
CA ASN A 245 9.36 -5.50 -18.18
C ASN A 245 10.82 -5.02 -18.30
N TYR A 246 11.04 -3.72 -18.54
CA TYR A 246 12.39 -3.15 -18.53
C TYR A 246 13.08 -3.33 -17.18
N MET A 247 12.37 -3.03 -16.08
CA MET A 247 12.93 -3.18 -14.74
C MET A 247 13.13 -4.65 -14.36
N GLU A 248 12.17 -5.52 -14.68
CA GLU A 248 12.31 -6.97 -14.48
C GLU A 248 13.53 -7.52 -15.20
N ALA A 249 13.71 -7.19 -16.49
CA ALA A 249 14.85 -7.63 -17.27
C ALA A 249 16.19 -7.10 -16.73
N ARG A 250 16.19 -5.85 -16.21
CA ARG A 250 17.39 -5.25 -15.60
C ARG A 250 17.79 -5.95 -14.30
N LEU A 251 16.83 -6.29 -13.45
CA LEU A 251 17.05 -6.93 -12.17
C LEU A 251 17.41 -8.43 -12.32
N SER A 252 16.86 -9.10 -13.32
CA SER A 252 17.16 -10.51 -13.60
C SER A 252 18.57 -10.77 -14.20
N ARG A 253 19.32 -9.72 -14.56
CA ARG A 253 20.68 -9.81 -15.12
C ARG A 253 21.79 -9.74 -14.09
N LYS A 254 21.45 -9.54 -12.82
CA LYS A 254 22.39 -9.53 -11.71
C LYS A 254 22.55 -10.94 -11.16
#